data_73b90e222ad44822304c731e8edfcee5
#
_entry.id   73b90e222ad44822304c731e8edfcee5
#
_cell.length_a   1.000
_cell.length_b   1.000
_cell.length_c   1.000
_cell.angle_alpha   90.00
_cell.angle_beta   90.00
_cell.angle_gamma   90.00
#
_symmetry.space_group_name_H-M   'P 1'
#
loop_
_entity.id
_entity.type
_entity.pdbx_description
1 polymer ?
#
loop_
_entity_poly.entity_id
_entity_poly.type
_entity_poly.pdbx_seq_one_letter_code
_entity_poly.pdbx_strand_id
1 'polypeptide(L)'
;IYVHIDWHVGHYVKILLDDIFGKNNLVNEIIWTYSWGIRTESRWNRKHDNIFMYSKNNDNIIFNAQEVLDERQISESTANRLKYKGALIKDGNKGRGDSELALPTDVWYIATINGMAKEKVDYSTQKPEKLLERIIKASSNENSIVADFFGGSGTTASVAEKLGRRWISSDIGKPSIMVQRKRLIDNEVKPFLYQSIGDYQKEAFESSKLYKRIGDLSQVVISLFCDDSGSGALGFGAEHPQNLGYIKDKRTLVYIDSPSRLTGFNTLKKAIELRDNFLGGWEKVVVLGWNFAYDISSAINELNDSRLEVLVIPPDLLDKLKSKATYKKLVDSGKIRFSSLQYLTIKPIEKINYSDELEELNISLDNYILLSPDNIPLDDKDKKALQELMASDPLALIEYWSIDPDFDGITFRSKWQDYRENTANDGDPLHVIYSAKIMVPKKEKRVVCVKAVDVFGFESMVKEEI
;
A
#
# COMPACT_ATOMS: atom_id res chain seq x y z
N ILE A 1 7.68 -21.40 -5.89
CA ILE A 1 6.86 -20.56 -5.04
C ILE A 1 6.93 -21.04 -3.58
N TYR A 2 6.96 -20.11 -2.64
CA TYR A 2 6.85 -20.38 -1.21
C TYR A 2 5.56 -19.75 -0.72
N VAL A 3 4.74 -20.48 0.01
CA VAL A 3 3.50 -20.00 0.60
C VAL A 3 3.56 -20.22 2.11
N HIS A 4 3.73 -19.11 2.83
CA HIS A 4 3.79 -19.10 4.29
C HIS A 4 2.38 -18.88 4.84
N ILE A 5 1.97 -19.78 5.70
CA ILE A 5 0.63 -19.75 6.29
C ILE A 5 0.65 -20.30 7.71
N ASP A 6 -0.27 -19.86 8.54
CA ASP A 6 -0.43 -20.38 9.88
C ASP A 6 -1.09 -21.77 9.88
N TRP A 7 -1.04 -22.42 11.02
CA TRP A 7 -1.58 -23.77 11.23
C TRP A 7 -3.11 -23.86 11.08
N HIS A 8 -3.87 -22.74 11.15
CA HIS A 8 -5.35 -22.79 11.09
C HIS A 8 -5.85 -23.18 9.71
N VAL A 9 -5.25 -22.64 8.68
CA VAL A 9 -5.74 -22.77 7.32
C VAL A 9 -4.73 -23.48 6.39
N GLY A 10 -3.53 -23.84 6.91
CA GLY A 10 -2.46 -24.44 6.13
C GLY A 10 -2.91 -25.63 5.29
N HIS A 11 -3.68 -26.54 5.85
CA HIS A 11 -4.16 -27.72 5.15
C HIS A 11 -5.12 -27.41 3.99
N TYR A 12 -5.99 -26.41 4.15
CA TYR A 12 -6.90 -25.96 3.07
C TYR A 12 -6.12 -25.28 1.95
N VAL A 13 -5.14 -24.45 2.31
CA VAL A 13 -4.26 -23.78 1.33
C VAL A 13 -3.42 -24.81 0.59
N LYS A 14 -2.93 -25.87 1.25
CA LYS A 14 -2.18 -26.95 0.62
C LYS A 14 -3.01 -27.67 -0.45
N ILE A 15 -4.28 -27.97 -0.18
CA ILE A 15 -5.19 -28.59 -1.17
C ILE A 15 -5.39 -27.65 -2.37
N LEU A 16 -5.59 -26.37 -2.14
CA LEU A 16 -5.71 -25.37 -3.21
C LEU A 16 -4.43 -25.28 -4.06
N LEU A 17 -3.27 -25.35 -3.43
CA LEU A 17 -1.99 -25.34 -4.13
C LEU A 17 -1.79 -26.64 -4.96
N ASP A 18 -2.26 -27.78 -4.47
CA ASP A 18 -2.28 -29.03 -5.24
C ASP A 18 -3.14 -28.93 -6.50
N ASP A 19 -4.30 -28.28 -6.41
CA ASP A 19 -5.20 -28.06 -7.55
C ASP A 19 -4.59 -27.10 -8.59
N ILE A 20 -3.85 -26.08 -8.13
CA ILE A 20 -3.26 -25.07 -9.02
C ILE A 20 -1.95 -25.55 -9.65
N PHE A 21 -1.04 -26.12 -8.85
CA PHE A 21 0.31 -26.49 -9.28
C PHE A 21 0.46 -27.98 -9.59
N GLY A 22 -0.46 -28.82 -9.12
CA GLY A 22 -0.35 -30.27 -9.13
C GLY A 22 0.35 -30.80 -7.88
N LYS A 23 -0.21 -31.84 -7.27
CA LYS A 23 0.32 -32.44 -6.02
C LYS A 23 1.76 -32.94 -6.12
N ASN A 24 2.18 -33.37 -7.33
CA ASN A 24 3.53 -33.88 -7.57
C ASN A 24 4.58 -32.76 -7.66
N ASN A 25 4.15 -31.52 -7.69
CA ASN A 25 4.99 -30.31 -7.72
C ASN A 25 5.21 -29.70 -6.33
N LEU A 26 4.66 -30.31 -5.27
CA LEU A 26 5.07 -30.02 -3.90
C LEU A 26 6.51 -30.50 -3.71
N VAL A 27 7.41 -29.57 -3.45
CA VAL A 27 8.83 -29.86 -3.23
C VAL A 27 9.07 -30.16 -1.75
N ASN A 28 8.64 -29.26 -0.86
CA ASN A 28 8.75 -29.42 0.59
C ASN A 28 7.57 -28.78 1.33
N GLU A 29 7.20 -29.36 2.46
CA GLU A 29 6.54 -28.71 3.56
C GLU A 29 7.61 -28.34 4.59
N ILE A 30 7.82 -27.04 4.81
CA ILE A 30 8.83 -26.50 5.71
C ILE A 30 8.14 -26.08 7.00
N ILE A 31 8.68 -26.49 8.12
CA ILE A 31 8.21 -26.15 9.45
C ILE A 31 9.11 -25.06 10.03
N TRP A 32 8.62 -23.81 10.04
CA TRP A 32 9.34 -22.72 10.68
C TRP A 32 8.95 -22.65 12.16
N THR A 33 9.92 -22.90 13.04
CA THR A 33 9.71 -22.91 14.48
C THR A 33 10.29 -21.66 15.14
N TYR A 34 9.62 -21.22 16.22
CA TYR A 34 10.03 -20.06 17.01
C TYR A 34 9.68 -20.26 18.50
N SER A 35 10.41 -19.57 19.38
CA SER A 35 10.28 -19.73 20.84
C SER A 35 9.14 -18.87 21.45
N TRP A 36 8.75 -17.78 20.75
CA TRP A 36 7.79 -16.79 21.25
C TRP A 36 6.33 -17.23 21.07
N GLY A 37 5.41 -16.64 21.84
CA GLY A 37 3.96 -16.85 21.72
C GLY A 37 3.30 -17.32 23.01
N ILE A 38 1.98 -17.46 22.98
CA ILE A 38 1.15 -17.81 24.12
C ILE A 38 1.58 -19.17 24.70
N ARG A 39 1.69 -19.24 26.02
CA ARG A 39 1.91 -20.48 26.76
C ARG A 39 0.63 -20.92 27.42
N THR A 40 0.33 -22.21 27.39
CA THR A 40 -0.83 -22.83 28.03
C THR A 40 -0.43 -24.22 28.58
N GLU A 41 -1.07 -24.62 29.65
CA GLU A 41 -0.92 -25.93 30.26
C GLU A 41 -1.98 -26.93 29.80
N SER A 42 -3.02 -26.45 29.09
CA SER A 42 -4.17 -27.28 28.68
C SER A 42 -3.99 -28.00 27.35
N ARG A 43 -2.92 -27.69 26.60
CA ARG A 43 -2.60 -28.31 25.30
C ARG A 43 -1.17 -28.05 24.92
N TRP A 44 -0.69 -28.69 23.86
CA TRP A 44 0.63 -28.41 23.27
C TRP A 44 0.71 -26.95 22.81
N ASN A 45 1.79 -26.27 23.21
CA ASN A 45 2.04 -24.89 22.84
C ASN A 45 2.41 -24.82 21.34
N ARG A 46 1.67 -24.02 20.58
CA ARG A 46 1.87 -23.83 19.14
C ARG A 46 3.05 -22.92 18.91
N LYS A 47 4.07 -23.43 18.26
CA LYS A 47 5.37 -22.76 18.12
C LYS A 47 5.93 -22.92 16.70
N HIS A 48 5.05 -23.04 15.71
CA HIS A 48 5.46 -23.15 14.31
C HIS A 48 4.40 -22.59 13.37
N ASP A 49 4.86 -22.21 12.20
CA ASP A 49 4.08 -21.96 10.99
C ASP A 49 4.55 -22.91 9.89
N ASN A 50 3.69 -23.13 8.88
CA ASN A 50 3.98 -23.96 7.73
C ASN A 50 4.36 -23.07 6.53
N ILE A 51 5.38 -23.52 5.76
CA ILE A 51 5.75 -22.90 4.50
C ILE A 51 5.76 -24.00 3.44
N PHE A 52 4.85 -23.91 2.46
CA PHE A 52 4.78 -24.85 1.35
C PHE A 52 5.65 -24.37 0.19
N MET A 53 6.60 -25.20 -0.24
CA MET A 53 7.42 -24.95 -1.42
C MET A 53 6.88 -25.76 -2.58
N TYR A 54 6.42 -25.09 -3.63
CA TYR A 54 6.01 -25.68 -4.90
C TYR A 54 6.90 -25.22 -6.03
N SER A 55 7.09 -26.07 -7.02
CA SER A 55 7.69 -25.71 -8.30
C SER A 55 6.65 -25.75 -9.43
N LYS A 56 6.88 -25.02 -10.50
CA LYS A 56 6.10 -25.16 -11.73
C LYS A 56 6.56 -26.37 -12.53
N ASN A 57 7.86 -26.67 -12.45
CA ASN A 57 8.50 -27.80 -13.12
C ASN A 57 9.65 -28.29 -12.25
N ASN A 58 9.57 -29.53 -11.80
CA ASN A 58 10.54 -30.14 -10.90
C ASN A 58 11.91 -30.41 -11.57
N ASP A 59 11.97 -30.46 -12.90
CA ASP A 59 13.23 -30.71 -13.63
C ASP A 59 14.17 -29.49 -13.62
N ASN A 60 13.65 -28.30 -13.34
CA ASN A 60 14.39 -27.03 -13.42
C ASN A 60 14.34 -26.22 -12.12
N ILE A 61 14.38 -26.87 -10.96
CA ILE A 61 14.39 -26.19 -9.67
C ILE A 61 15.77 -25.59 -9.42
N ILE A 62 15.81 -24.29 -9.09
CA ILE A 62 17.01 -23.68 -8.53
C ILE A 62 17.00 -23.95 -7.03
N PHE A 63 18.03 -24.67 -6.56
CA PHE A 63 18.24 -24.92 -5.13
C PHE A 63 19.72 -24.88 -4.77
N ASN A 64 20.15 -23.74 -4.20
CA ASN A 64 21.53 -23.45 -3.84
C ASN A 64 21.82 -23.93 -2.40
N ALA A 65 21.90 -25.25 -2.20
CA ALA A 65 22.06 -25.84 -0.87
C ALA A 65 23.30 -25.31 -0.11
N GLN A 66 24.37 -24.97 -0.82
CA GLN A 66 25.62 -24.47 -0.22
C GLN A 66 25.48 -23.04 0.36
N GLU A 67 24.50 -22.24 -0.12
CA GLU A 67 24.25 -20.89 0.36
C GLU A 67 23.43 -20.86 1.67
N VAL A 68 22.85 -22.01 2.06
CA VAL A 68 21.88 -22.10 3.17
C VAL A 68 22.15 -23.30 4.09
N LEU A 69 23.43 -23.67 4.24
CA LEU A 69 23.83 -24.76 5.14
C LEU A 69 23.39 -24.50 6.58
N ASP A 70 22.99 -25.56 7.26
CA ASP A 70 22.63 -25.54 8.68
C ASP A 70 23.85 -25.85 9.55
N GLU A 71 23.87 -25.29 10.77
CA GLU A 71 24.81 -25.75 11.78
C GLU A 71 24.49 -27.20 12.16
N ARG A 72 25.49 -28.04 12.15
CA ARG A 72 25.31 -29.45 12.46
C ARG A 72 24.98 -29.61 13.94
N GLN A 73 23.82 -30.09 14.27
CA GLN A 73 23.50 -30.52 15.62
C GLN A 73 24.25 -31.83 15.92
N ILE A 74 25.38 -31.70 16.58
CA ILE A 74 26.24 -32.84 16.97
C ILE A 74 25.90 -33.22 18.39
N SER A 75 25.56 -34.50 18.64
CA SER A 75 25.44 -34.98 20.01
C SER A 75 26.78 -34.84 20.73
N GLU A 76 26.75 -34.65 22.04
CA GLU A 76 27.97 -34.46 22.87
C GLU A 76 28.98 -35.63 22.70
N SER A 77 28.48 -36.86 22.53
CA SER A 77 29.28 -38.03 22.21
C SER A 77 29.96 -37.93 20.85
N THR A 78 29.30 -37.37 19.84
CA THR A 78 29.85 -37.17 18.50
C THR A 78 30.82 -36.00 18.49
N ALA A 79 30.56 -34.91 19.22
CA ALA A 79 31.49 -33.79 19.39
C ALA A 79 32.80 -34.24 20.06
N ASN A 80 32.70 -35.07 21.10
CA ASN A 80 33.87 -35.66 21.76
C ASN A 80 34.64 -36.59 20.83
N ARG A 81 33.97 -37.42 20.03
CA ARG A 81 34.61 -38.29 19.04
C ARG A 81 35.30 -37.50 17.92
N LEU A 82 34.75 -36.37 17.49
CA LEU A 82 35.38 -35.49 16.51
C LEU A 82 36.61 -34.79 17.05
N LYS A 83 36.57 -34.35 18.31
CA LYS A 83 37.75 -33.82 19.00
C LYS A 83 38.89 -34.86 19.10
N TYR A 84 38.55 -36.12 19.38
CA TYR A 84 39.53 -37.21 19.42
C TYR A 84 40.08 -37.57 18.03
N LYS A 85 39.24 -37.58 16.97
CA LYS A 85 39.69 -37.84 15.60
C LYS A 85 40.57 -36.73 15.06
N GLY A 86 40.31 -35.47 15.39
CA GLY A 86 41.15 -34.34 14.99
C GLY A 86 42.57 -34.43 15.55
N ALA A 87 42.75 -35.16 16.64
CA ALA A 87 44.08 -35.45 17.21
C ALA A 87 44.81 -36.63 16.52
N LEU A 88 44.09 -37.46 15.74
CA LEU A 88 44.62 -38.69 15.15
C LEU A 88 44.75 -38.67 13.62
N ILE A 89 44.17 -37.69 12.91
CA ILE A 89 44.25 -37.63 11.45
C ILE A 89 45.33 -36.63 11.04
N LYS A 90 46.56 -37.14 10.94
CA LYS A 90 47.69 -36.45 10.31
C LYS A 90 47.77 -36.60 8.79
N ASP A 91 46.84 -37.32 8.17
CA ASP A 91 46.77 -37.53 6.73
C ASP A 91 45.49 -36.97 6.12
N GLY A 92 45.66 -36.10 5.13
CA GLY A 92 44.74 -35.17 4.49
C GLY A 92 43.44 -35.70 3.82
N ASN A 93 42.86 -36.78 4.28
CA ASN A 93 41.53 -37.20 3.87
C ASN A 93 40.48 -36.75 4.89
N LYS A 94 39.96 -35.54 4.71
CA LYS A 94 38.76 -35.08 5.41
C LYS A 94 37.58 -35.97 4.98
N GLY A 95 37.22 -36.93 5.81
CA GLY A 95 36.01 -37.71 5.62
C GLY A 95 34.79 -36.80 5.67
N ARG A 96 33.71 -37.17 4.94
CA ARG A 96 32.39 -36.47 4.88
C ARG A 96 31.77 -36.15 6.25
N GLY A 97 32.43 -36.47 7.38
CA GLY A 97 31.95 -36.31 8.74
C GLY A 97 32.51 -35.12 9.53
N ASP A 98 33.46 -34.37 8.95
CA ASP A 98 34.25 -33.37 9.72
C ASP A 98 33.78 -31.89 9.48
N SER A 99 32.70 -31.68 8.76
CA SER A 99 32.12 -30.35 8.56
C SER A 99 31.24 -29.98 9.75
N GLU A 100 31.44 -28.80 10.31
CA GLU A 100 30.52 -28.18 11.29
C GLU A 100 29.17 -27.82 10.67
N LEU A 101 29.08 -27.84 9.35
CA LEU A 101 27.90 -27.52 8.57
C LEU A 101 27.29 -28.78 7.93
N ALA A 102 25.96 -28.80 7.82
CA ALA A 102 25.18 -29.84 7.20
C ALA A 102 24.30 -29.26 6.09
N LEU A 103 23.86 -30.13 5.15
CA LEU A 103 22.85 -29.75 4.18
C LEU A 103 21.57 -29.28 4.88
N PRO A 104 20.86 -28.28 4.31
CA PRO A 104 19.69 -27.69 4.94
C PRO A 104 18.57 -28.72 5.11
N THR A 105 17.84 -28.57 6.21
CA THR A 105 16.65 -29.36 6.51
C THR A 105 15.38 -28.53 6.30
N ASP A 106 14.23 -29.19 6.33
CA ASP A 106 12.91 -28.56 6.24
C ASP A 106 12.32 -28.14 7.60
N VAL A 107 13.07 -28.28 8.67
CA VAL A 107 12.71 -27.75 10.00
C VAL A 107 13.63 -26.59 10.35
N TRP A 108 13.08 -25.36 10.37
CA TRP A 108 13.85 -24.15 10.54
C TRP A 108 13.69 -23.55 11.92
N TYR A 109 14.79 -23.27 12.59
CA TYR A 109 14.84 -22.59 13.88
C TYR A 109 15.27 -21.13 13.67
N ILE A 110 14.33 -20.26 13.28
CA ILE A 110 14.59 -18.85 13.06
C ILE A 110 13.76 -18.05 14.05
N ALA A 111 14.44 -17.24 14.88
CA ALA A 111 13.76 -16.40 15.88
C ALA A 111 12.88 -15.36 15.20
N THR A 112 11.74 -15.06 15.83
CA THR A 112 10.92 -13.90 15.49
C THR A 112 11.65 -12.60 15.81
N ILE A 113 11.24 -11.50 15.20
CA ILE A 113 11.88 -10.19 15.38
C ILE A 113 11.73 -9.73 16.83
N ASN A 114 12.86 -9.36 17.44
CA ASN A 114 12.88 -8.72 18.74
C ASN A 114 12.34 -7.28 18.61
N GLY A 115 11.62 -6.81 19.64
CA GLY A 115 11.10 -5.45 19.70
C GLY A 115 12.15 -4.34 19.52
N MET A 116 13.42 -4.62 19.84
CA MET A 116 14.57 -3.70 19.73
C MET A 116 15.45 -3.97 18.49
N ALA A 117 15.05 -4.87 17.60
CA ALA A 117 15.85 -5.20 16.42
C ALA A 117 15.85 -4.03 15.41
N LYS A 118 17.03 -3.75 14.83
CA LYS A 118 17.18 -2.68 13.81
C LYS A 118 16.33 -2.90 12.56
N GLU A 119 16.03 -4.16 12.22
CA GLU A 119 15.18 -4.51 11.07
C GLU A 119 13.68 -4.28 11.33
N LYS A 120 13.30 -4.01 12.60
CA LYS A 120 11.92 -3.83 12.97
C LYS A 120 11.36 -2.53 12.38
N VAL A 121 10.26 -2.66 11.65
CA VAL A 121 9.42 -1.54 11.23
C VAL A 121 8.07 -1.61 11.96
N ASP A 122 7.31 -0.53 11.96
CA ASP A 122 6.00 -0.49 12.63
C ASP A 122 4.94 -1.25 11.80
N TYR A 123 5.08 -2.58 11.77
CA TYR A 123 4.16 -3.48 11.07
C TYR A 123 3.99 -4.79 11.86
N SER A 124 2.78 -5.06 12.32
CA SER A 124 2.50 -6.12 13.31
C SER A 124 2.85 -7.54 12.85
N THR A 125 2.79 -7.82 11.54
CA THR A 125 3.04 -9.15 10.95
C THR A 125 4.35 -9.25 10.19
N GLN A 126 5.30 -8.34 10.44
CA GLN A 126 6.61 -8.35 9.81
C GLN A 126 7.32 -9.70 10.01
N LYS A 127 7.88 -10.24 8.94
CA LYS A 127 8.71 -11.45 8.97
C LYS A 127 10.19 -11.09 9.15
N PRO A 128 10.99 -11.94 9.85
CA PRO A 128 12.41 -11.71 10.00
C PRO A 128 13.13 -11.70 8.64
N GLU A 129 14.08 -10.78 8.45
CA GLU A 129 14.92 -10.76 7.24
C GLU A 129 15.65 -12.09 7.04
N LYS A 130 16.12 -12.71 8.11
CA LYS A 130 16.81 -14.01 8.07
C LYS A 130 15.97 -15.13 7.45
N LEU A 131 14.64 -15.09 7.63
CA LEU A 131 13.73 -16.06 7.01
C LEU A 131 13.69 -15.89 5.49
N LEU A 132 13.53 -14.64 5.03
CA LEU A 132 13.48 -14.33 3.60
C LEU A 132 14.86 -14.50 2.94
N GLU A 133 15.94 -14.16 3.64
CA GLU A 133 17.31 -14.39 3.18
C GLU A 133 17.55 -15.88 2.87
N ARG A 134 17.13 -16.76 3.76
CA ARG A 134 17.25 -18.22 3.56
C ARG A 134 16.48 -18.68 2.32
N ILE A 135 15.23 -18.24 2.15
CA ILE A 135 14.38 -18.58 1.00
C ILE A 135 15.01 -18.05 -0.30
N ILE A 136 15.39 -16.78 -0.33
CA ILE A 136 15.89 -16.11 -1.54
C ILE A 136 17.23 -16.70 -1.98
N LYS A 137 18.16 -16.94 -1.04
CA LYS A 137 19.45 -17.58 -1.33
C LYS A 137 19.27 -19.00 -1.87
N ALA A 138 18.39 -19.78 -1.23
CA ALA A 138 18.15 -21.16 -1.67
C ALA A 138 17.60 -21.25 -3.09
N SER A 139 16.67 -20.38 -3.47
CA SER A 139 15.85 -20.56 -4.67
C SER A 139 16.00 -19.47 -5.73
N SER A 140 17.05 -18.67 -5.66
CA SER A 140 17.34 -17.67 -6.68
C SER A 140 18.84 -17.42 -6.82
N ASN A 141 19.25 -16.90 -7.98
CA ASN A 141 20.59 -16.44 -8.25
C ASN A 141 20.61 -14.92 -8.31
N GLU A 142 21.80 -14.32 -8.38
CA GLU A 142 21.98 -12.91 -8.61
C GLU A 142 21.23 -12.48 -9.87
N ASN A 143 20.60 -11.30 -9.86
CA ASN A 143 19.73 -10.76 -10.89
C ASN A 143 18.43 -11.54 -11.19
N SER A 144 18.12 -12.61 -10.46
CA SER A 144 16.80 -13.24 -10.53
C SER A 144 15.70 -12.28 -10.11
N ILE A 145 14.47 -12.52 -10.55
CA ILE A 145 13.30 -11.76 -10.10
C ILE A 145 12.68 -12.49 -8.91
N VAL A 146 12.56 -11.80 -7.79
CA VAL A 146 11.83 -12.24 -6.59
C VAL A 146 10.52 -11.47 -6.54
N ALA A 147 9.39 -12.17 -6.49
CA ALA A 147 8.07 -11.54 -6.45
C ALA A 147 7.33 -11.90 -5.16
N ASP A 148 6.75 -10.87 -4.52
CA ASP A 148 5.89 -11.01 -3.34
C ASP A 148 4.62 -10.16 -3.53
N PHE A 149 3.49 -10.82 -3.74
CA PHE A 149 2.21 -10.16 -4.02
C PHE A 149 1.41 -9.83 -2.74
N PHE A 150 1.93 -10.19 -1.58
CA PHE A 150 1.41 -9.88 -0.25
C PHE A 150 2.51 -9.25 0.60
N GLY A 151 3.16 -8.23 0.04
CA GLY A 151 4.45 -7.68 0.49
C GLY A 151 4.47 -7.19 1.94
N GLY A 152 3.32 -6.82 2.53
CA GLY A 152 3.20 -6.38 3.92
C GLY A 152 4.19 -5.27 4.26
N SER A 153 5.15 -5.57 5.14
CA SER A 153 6.23 -4.64 5.53
C SER A 153 7.39 -4.51 4.54
N GLY A 154 7.32 -5.18 3.37
CA GLY A 154 8.36 -5.13 2.34
C GLY A 154 9.65 -5.89 2.68
N THR A 155 9.62 -6.85 3.60
CA THR A 155 10.82 -7.62 3.97
C THR A 155 11.40 -8.35 2.78
N THR A 156 10.56 -8.97 1.94
CA THR A 156 11.01 -9.70 0.74
C THR A 156 11.75 -8.78 -0.23
N ALA A 157 11.18 -7.61 -0.55
CA ALA A 157 11.80 -6.63 -1.45
C ALA A 157 13.14 -6.11 -0.90
N SER A 158 13.16 -5.74 0.39
CA SER A 158 14.37 -5.28 1.08
C SER A 158 15.49 -6.32 1.05
N VAL A 159 15.19 -7.58 1.36
CA VAL A 159 16.20 -8.65 1.35
C VAL A 159 16.64 -9.00 -0.07
N ALA A 160 15.72 -9.02 -1.03
CA ALA A 160 16.05 -9.27 -2.43
C ALA A 160 17.02 -8.22 -2.97
N GLU A 161 16.80 -6.92 -2.68
CA GLU A 161 17.71 -5.83 -3.04
C GLU A 161 19.09 -6.02 -2.41
N LYS A 162 19.17 -6.28 -1.08
CA LYS A 162 20.41 -6.52 -0.36
C LYS A 162 21.23 -7.68 -0.96
N LEU A 163 20.55 -8.66 -1.53
CA LEU A 163 21.19 -9.85 -2.12
C LEU A 163 21.43 -9.70 -3.64
N GLY A 164 21.20 -8.53 -4.24
CA GLY A 164 21.43 -8.28 -5.65
C GLY A 164 20.40 -8.94 -6.58
N ARG A 165 19.19 -9.21 -6.07
CA ARG A 165 18.07 -9.71 -6.86
C ARG A 165 17.21 -8.53 -7.30
N ARG A 166 16.55 -8.67 -8.46
CA ARG A 166 15.46 -7.76 -8.84
C ARG A 166 14.19 -8.20 -8.11
N TRP A 167 13.32 -7.26 -7.79
CA TRP A 167 12.13 -7.59 -7.03
C TRP A 167 10.86 -6.92 -7.59
N ILE A 168 9.73 -7.57 -7.33
CA ILE A 168 8.39 -7.05 -7.56
C ILE A 168 7.63 -7.28 -6.25
N SER A 169 7.08 -6.22 -5.68
CA SER A 169 6.25 -6.31 -4.47
C SER A 169 4.92 -5.62 -4.70
N SER A 170 3.85 -6.19 -4.19
CA SER A 170 2.53 -5.53 -4.18
C SER A 170 1.79 -5.80 -2.88
N ASP A 171 0.89 -4.91 -2.54
CA ASP A 171 -0.05 -5.07 -1.42
C ASP A 171 -1.33 -4.29 -1.70
N ILE A 172 -2.45 -4.74 -1.17
CA ILE A 172 -3.73 -4.03 -1.28
C ILE A 172 -3.86 -2.93 -0.21
N GLY A 173 -3.12 -3.05 0.90
CA GLY A 173 -3.16 -2.14 2.04
C GLY A 173 -2.31 -0.89 1.82
N LYS A 174 -2.91 0.30 1.84
CA LYS A 174 -2.15 1.56 1.81
C LYS A 174 -1.11 1.66 2.93
N PRO A 175 -1.40 1.31 4.19
CA PRO A 175 -0.40 1.30 5.25
C PRO A 175 0.80 0.39 4.95
N SER A 176 0.55 -0.79 4.36
CA SER A 176 1.62 -1.70 3.92
C SER A 176 2.55 -1.03 2.92
N ILE A 177 1.98 -0.37 1.90
CA ILE A 177 2.75 0.33 0.87
C ILE A 177 3.55 1.51 1.45
N MET A 178 2.99 2.25 2.40
CA MET A 178 3.72 3.32 3.10
C MET A 178 4.95 2.78 3.82
N VAL A 179 4.77 1.72 4.61
CA VAL A 179 5.87 1.07 5.34
C VAL A 179 6.91 0.50 4.37
N GLN A 180 6.48 -0.15 3.28
CA GLN A 180 7.41 -0.67 2.27
C GLN A 180 8.24 0.45 1.64
N ARG A 181 7.59 1.53 1.19
CA ARG A 181 8.27 2.66 0.57
C ARG A 181 9.29 3.29 1.52
N LYS A 182 8.88 3.59 2.75
CA LYS A 182 9.78 4.13 3.76
C LYS A 182 10.99 3.22 3.99
N ARG A 183 10.75 1.92 4.21
CA ARG A 183 11.81 0.93 4.39
C ARG A 183 12.80 0.88 3.23
N LEU A 184 12.31 0.97 2.00
CA LEU A 184 13.17 0.97 0.80
C LEU A 184 13.99 2.26 0.69
N ILE A 185 13.42 3.41 1.04
CA ILE A 185 14.11 4.70 1.11
C ILE A 185 15.20 4.66 2.19
N ASP A 186 14.86 4.22 3.41
CA ASP A 186 15.81 4.11 4.54
C ASP A 186 16.98 3.16 4.25
N ASN A 187 16.76 2.14 3.43
CA ASN A 187 17.79 1.21 2.98
C ASN A 187 18.57 1.70 1.74
N GLU A 188 18.33 2.93 1.26
CA GLU A 188 19.00 3.54 0.11
C GLU A 188 19.01 2.63 -1.13
N VAL A 189 17.90 1.94 -1.41
CA VAL A 189 17.80 1.03 -2.54
C VAL A 189 17.91 1.76 -3.88
N LYS A 190 18.22 1.03 -4.96
CA LYS A 190 18.20 1.59 -6.31
C LYS A 190 16.82 2.17 -6.64
N PRO A 191 16.75 3.18 -7.52
CA PRO A 191 15.46 3.74 -7.96
C PRO A 191 14.50 2.66 -8.43
N PHE A 192 13.27 2.71 -7.96
CA PHE A 192 12.22 1.73 -8.28
C PHE A 192 10.95 2.43 -8.76
N LEU A 193 10.15 1.70 -9.54
CA LEU A 193 8.85 2.17 -9.97
C LEU A 193 7.80 1.84 -8.92
N TYR A 194 7.06 2.85 -8.47
CA TYR A 194 5.84 2.70 -7.71
C TYR A 194 4.62 2.95 -8.59
N GLN A 195 3.66 2.06 -8.55
CA GLN A 195 2.42 2.13 -9.32
C GLN A 195 1.22 1.86 -8.45
N SER A 196 0.18 2.69 -8.57
CA SER A 196 -1.15 2.39 -8.08
C SER A 196 -2.00 1.87 -9.24
N ILE A 197 -2.65 0.71 -9.04
CA ILE A 197 -3.55 0.14 -10.05
C ILE A 197 -4.92 0.81 -9.86
N GLY A 198 -5.19 1.87 -10.66
CA GLY A 198 -6.41 2.67 -10.57
C GLY A 198 -7.67 2.00 -11.12
N ASP A 199 -7.53 1.06 -12.04
CA ASP A 199 -8.64 0.43 -12.76
C ASP A 199 -9.24 -0.82 -12.06
N TYR A 200 -8.78 -1.14 -10.86
CA TYR A 200 -9.31 -2.27 -10.08
C TYR A 200 -10.83 -2.26 -9.95
N GLN A 201 -11.42 -1.10 -9.72
CA GLN A 201 -12.86 -0.95 -9.57
C GLN A 201 -13.62 -1.19 -10.88
N LYS A 202 -13.03 -0.79 -12.03
CA LYS A 202 -13.57 -1.09 -13.35
C LYS A 202 -13.59 -2.60 -13.59
N GLU A 203 -12.47 -3.28 -13.38
CA GLU A 203 -12.38 -4.72 -13.57
C GLU A 203 -13.25 -5.50 -12.56
N ALA A 204 -13.28 -5.05 -11.30
CA ALA A 204 -14.17 -5.62 -10.29
C ALA A 204 -15.65 -5.46 -10.67
N PHE A 205 -16.04 -4.33 -11.27
CA PHE A 205 -17.38 -4.12 -11.79
C PHE A 205 -17.66 -5.01 -13.00
N GLU A 206 -16.76 -5.05 -13.99
CA GLU A 206 -16.90 -5.84 -15.22
C GLU A 206 -16.93 -7.35 -14.95
N SER A 207 -16.15 -7.81 -13.97
CA SER A 207 -16.13 -9.21 -13.53
C SER A 207 -17.30 -9.58 -12.62
N SER A 208 -17.95 -8.58 -11.98
CA SER A 208 -19.11 -8.81 -11.13
C SER A 208 -20.33 -9.10 -12.00
N LYS A 209 -20.85 -10.31 -11.96
CA LYS A 209 -22.12 -10.69 -12.60
C LYS A 209 -23.35 -10.14 -11.87
N LEU A 210 -23.19 -9.36 -10.81
CA LEU A 210 -24.25 -8.88 -9.93
C LEU A 210 -24.97 -7.65 -10.50
N TYR A 211 -24.23 -6.77 -11.18
CA TYR A 211 -24.77 -5.53 -11.76
C TYR A 211 -24.64 -5.57 -13.27
N LYS A 212 -25.76 -5.68 -13.96
CA LYS A 212 -25.79 -5.74 -15.43
C LYS A 212 -25.57 -4.37 -16.09
N ARG A 213 -25.80 -3.29 -15.34
CA ARG A 213 -25.70 -1.90 -15.82
C ARG A 213 -25.06 -1.03 -14.76
N ILE A 214 -24.30 -0.03 -15.18
CA ILE A 214 -23.70 0.98 -14.29
C ILE A 214 -24.79 1.72 -13.49
N GLY A 215 -25.96 1.96 -14.09
CA GLY A 215 -27.10 2.57 -13.42
C GLY A 215 -27.60 1.80 -12.20
N ASP A 216 -27.62 0.46 -12.28
CA ASP A 216 -28.04 -0.39 -11.16
C ASP A 216 -27.06 -0.26 -9.98
N LEU A 217 -25.76 -0.19 -10.27
CA LEU A 217 -24.73 0.06 -9.25
C LEU A 217 -24.87 1.46 -8.64
N SER A 218 -25.12 2.49 -9.47
CA SER A 218 -25.30 3.85 -9.00
C SER A 218 -26.48 3.97 -8.02
N GLN A 219 -27.60 3.29 -8.30
CA GLN A 219 -28.75 3.28 -7.39
C GLN A 219 -28.42 2.60 -6.04
N VAL A 220 -27.60 1.56 -6.06
CA VAL A 220 -27.10 0.93 -4.83
C VAL A 220 -26.23 1.92 -4.06
N VAL A 221 -25.29 2.59 -4.72
CA VAL A 221 -24.41 3.59 -4.06
C VAL A 221 -25.26 4.73 -3.47
N ILE A 222 -26.25 5.24 -4.20
CA ILE A 222 -27.18 6.26 -3.70
C ILE A 222 -27.88 5.79 -2.43
N SER A 223 -28.42 4.57 -2.43
CA SER A 223 -29.12 4.02 -1.26
C SER A 223 -28.23 3.78 -0.03
N LEU A 224 -26.92 3.74 -0.21
CA LEU A 224 -25.92 3.58 0.86
C LEU A 224 -25.36 4.93 1.33
N PHE A 225 -25.57 6.00 0.57
CA PHE A 225 -25.07 7.33 0.90
C PHE A 225 -26.00 8.02 1.90
N CYS A 226 -25.42 8.42 3.02
CA CYS A 226 -26.02 9.31 3.99
C CYS A 226 -25.11 10.53 4.16
N ASP A 227 -25.70 11.69 4.36
CA ASP A 227 -24.95 12.90 4.71
C ASP A 227 -24.49 12.88 6.19
N ASP A 228 -23.73 13.90 6.59
CA ASP A 228 -23.23 14.05 7.96
C ASP A 228 -24.30 14.08 9.03
N SER A 229 -25.55 14.45 8.68
CA SER A 229 -26.71 14.43 9.59
C SER A 229 -27.41 13.08 9.67
N GLY A 230 -26.92 12.07 8.90
CA GLY A 230 -27.53 10.75 8.79
C GLY A 230 -28.75 10.69 7.86
N SER A 231 -29.01 11.76 7.08
CA SER A 231 -30.10 11.75 6.09
C SER A 231 -29.69 10.97 4.84
N GLY A 232 -30.41 9.87 4.56
CA GLY A 232 -30.13 8.99 3.42
C GLY A 232 -30.54 9.61 2.09
N ALA A 233 -29.77 9.32 1.02
CA ALA A 233 -30.10 9.72 -0.33
C ALA A 233 -31.13 8.78 -0.97
N LEU A 234 -31.97 9.33 -1.84
CA LEU A 234 -33.01 8.62 -2.61
C LEU A 234 -32.77 8.79 -4.10
N GLY A 235 -33.03 7.76 -4.89
CA GLY A 235 -33.02 7.85 -6.35
C GLY A 235 -34.27 8.51 -6.89
N PHE A 236 -34.18 9.11 -8.09
CA PHE A 236 -35.31 9.78 -8.77
C PHE A 236 -36.30 8.83 -9.46
N GLY A 237 -36.09 7.54 -9.49
CA GLY A 237 -36.91 6.58 -10.22
C GLY A 237 -36.43 6.36 -11.68
N ALA A 238 -37.12 5.43 -12.38
CA ALA A 238 -36.66 4.91 -13.67
C ALA A 238 -36.72 5.92 -14.85
N GLU A 239 -37.49 6.98 -14.72
CA GLU A 239 -37.66 8.03 -15.74
C GLU A 239 -36.51 9.02 -15.81
N HIS A 240 -35.64 9.01 -14.80
CA HIS A 240 -34.52 9.93 -14.65
C HIS A 240 -33.18 9.22 -14.77
N PRO A 241 -32.07 9.96 -14.95
CA PRO A 241 -30.74 9.38 -14.98
C PRO A 241 -30.46 8.58 -13.70
N GLN A 242 -30.11 7.32 -13.85
CA GLN A 242 -29.92 6.36 -12.73
C GLN A 242 -28.70 6.65 -11.85
N ASN A 243 -27.83 7.55 -12.28
CA ASN A 243 -26.68 8.02 -11.51
C ASN A 243 -26.95 9.33 -10.74
N LEU A 244 -28.21 9.73 -10.66
CA LEU A 244 -28.66 10.86 -9.87
C LEU A 244 -29.54 10.42 -8.71
N GLY A 245 -29.30 11.03 -7.55
CA GLY A 245 -30.10 10.92 -6.35
C GLY A 245 -30.27 12.29 -5.66
N TYR A 246 -30.98 12.31 -4.55
CA TYR A 246 -31.20 13.54 -3.80
C TYR A 246 -31.41 13.27 -2.32
N ILE A 247 -31.04 14.26 -1.50
CA ILE A 247 -31.41 14.32 -0.09
C ILE A 247 -32.49 15.37 0.05
N LYS A 248 -33.68 14.93 0.44
CA LYS A 248 -34.92 15.75 0.36
C LYS A 248 -34.83 16.99 1.28
N ASP A 249 -34.45 16.80 2.53
CA ASP A 249 -34.57 17.84 3.54
C ASP A 249 -33.58 19.00 3.34
N LYS A 250 -32.50 18.77 2.58
CA LYS A 250 -31.44 19.75 2.33
C LYS A 250 -31.34 20.21 0.87
N ARG A 251 -32.30 19.86 0.02
CA ARG A 251 -32.25 20.14 -1.42
C ARG A 251 -30.89 19.87 -2.05
N THR A 252 -30.25 18.75 -1.64
CA THR A 252 -28.94 18.34 -2.12
C THR A 252 -29.08 17.32 -3.23
N LEU A 253 -28.49 17.61 -4.40
CA LEU A 253 -28.36 16.67 -5.51
C LEU A 253 -27.16 15.75 -5.26
N VAL A 254 -27.31 14.46 -5.50
CA VAL A 254 -26.23 13.47 -5.40
C VAL A 254 -25.93 12.94 -6.80
N TYR A 255 -24.70 13.10 -7.25
CA TYR A 255 -24.22 12.67 -8.55
C TYR A 255 -23.20 11.55 -8.38
N ILE A 256 -23.46 10.37 -8.94
CA ILE A 256 -22.52 9.23 -8.93
C ILE A 256 -21.79 9.19 -10.26
N ASP A 257 -20.45 9.23 -10.20
CA ASP A 257 -19.64 9.01 -11.41
C ASP A 257 -19.44 7.52 -11.71
N SER A 258 -19.03 7.21 -12.92
CA SER A 258 -18.81 5.83 -13.36
C SER A 258 -17.53 5.24 -12.82
N PRO A 259 -17.50 3.97 -12.38
CA PRO A 259 -16.27 3.30 -11.97
C PRO A 259 -15.27 3.13 -13.14
N SER A 260 -15.73 3.27 -14.38
CA SER A 260 -14.89 3.19 -15.60
C SER A 260 -14.32 4.54 -16.06
N ARG A 261 -14.48 5.62 -15.28
CA ARG A 261 -14.00 6.95 -15.61
C ARG A 261 -13.26 7.58 -14.45
N LEU A 262 -12.34 8.51 -14.78
CA LEU A 262 -11.74 9.39 -13.80
C LEU A 262 -12.65 10.62 -13.60
N THR A 263 -13.02 10.88 -12.37
CA THR A 263 -13.73 12.09 -11.97
C THR A 263 -12.77 13.28 -12.07
N GLY A 264 -13.07 14.22 -12.95
CA GLY A 264 -12.24 15.39 -13.22
C GLY A 264 -13.08 16.62 -13.54
N PHE A 265 -12.44 17.67 -14.06
CA PHE A 265 -13.05 18.99 -14.32
C PHE A 265 -14.40 18.90 -15.04
N ASN A 266 -14.49 18.14 -16.15
CA ASN A 266 -15.71 18.02 -16.94
C ASN A 266 -16.85 17.34 -16.16
N THR A 267 -16.53 16.36 -15.30
CA THR A 267 -17.51 15.71 -14.44
C THR A 267 -18.06 16.70 -13.40
N LEU A 268 -17.18 17.45 -12.76
CA LEU A 268 -17.56 18.44 -11.75
C LEU A 268 -18.38 19.57 -12.35
N LYS A 269 -17.98 20.10 -13.51
CA LYS A 269 -18.73 21.12 -14.25
C LYS A 269 -20.13 20.64 -14.60
N LYS A 270 -20.25 19.42 -15.12
CA LYS A 270 -21.55 18.81 -15.43
C LYS A 270 -22.43 18.65 -14.18
N ALA A 271 -21.84 18.26 -13.05
CA ALA A 271 -22.59 18.14 -11.80
C ALA A 271 -23.12 19.49 -11.30
N ILE A 272 -22.34 20.57 -11.46
CA ILE A 272 -22.75 21.95 -11.17
C ILE A 272 -23.92 22.38 -12.10
N GLU A 273 -23.78 22.13 -13.40
CA GLU A 273 -24.85 22.42 -14.38
C GLU A 273 -26.16 21.68 -14.05
N LEU A 274 -26.07 20.43 -13.62
CA LEU A 274 -27.23 19.64 -13.18
C LEU A 274 -27.82 20.20 -11.88
N ARG A 275 -26.98 20.59 -10.91
CA ARG A 275 -27.47 21.25 -9.70
C ARG A 275 -28.30 22.50 -10.02
N ASP A 276 -27.83 23.32 -10.93
CA ASP A 276 -28.46 24.59 -11.21
C ASP A 276 -29.73 24.46 -12.07
N ASN A 277 -29.84 23.44 -12.96
CA ASN A 277 -30.88 23.34 -13.96
C ASN A 277 -31.81 22.13 -13.78
N PHE A 278 -31.40 21.07 -13.13
CA PHE A 278 -32.21 19.83 -13.07
C PHE A 278 -33.36 19.96 -12.08
N LEU A 279 -34.57 19.72 -12.56
CA LEU A 279 -35.82 19.76 -11.77
C LEU A 279 -36.02 21.05 -10.94
N GLY A 280 -35.67 22.19 -11.51
CA GLY A 280 -35.87 23.51 -10.87
C GLY A 280 -34.70 23.93 -9.94
N GLY A 281 -33.62 23.22 -9.99
CA GLY A 281 -32.37 23.56 -9.27
C GLY A 281 -32.27 23.04 -7.84
N TRP A 282 -31.07 22.92 -7.37
CA TRP A 282 -30.68 22.35 -6.06
C TRP A 282 -29.78 23.34 -5.33
N GLU A 283 -29.76 23.28 -3.99
CA GLU A 283 -28.92 24.16 -3.19
C GLU A 283 -27.45 23.71 -3.19
N LYS A 284 -27.21 22.41 -3.19
CA LYS A 284 -25.88 21.79 -3.14
C LYS A 284 -25.82 20.60 -4.08
N VAL A 285 -24.63 20.27 -4.59
CA VAL A 285 -24.36 18.98 -5.26
C VAL A 285 -23.22 18.26 -4.57
N VAL A 286 -23.41 16.96 -4.32
CA VAL A 286 -22.41 16.04 -3.85
C VAL A 286 -22.05 15.11 -5.00
N VAL A 287 -20.78 15.10 -5.41
CA VAL A 287 -20.24 14.21 -6.42
C VAL A 287 -19.53 13.04 -5.73
N LEU A 288 -20.01 11.82 -5.96
CA LEU A 288 -19.41 10.61 -5.46
C LEU A 288 -18.58 9.98 -6.59
N GLY A 289 -17.24 9.98 -6.44
CA GLY A 289 -16.31 9.46 -7.42
C GLY A 289 -15.66 8.15 -6.96
N TRP A 290 -15.35 7.27 -7.92
CA TRP A 290 -14.60 6.04 -7.71
C TRP A 290 -13.10 6.28 -7.80
N ASN A 291 -12.69 6.95 -8.88
CA ASN A 291 -11.30 7.32 -9.17
C ASN A 291 -11.26 8.78 -9.63
N PHE A 292 -10.17 9.46 -9.34
CA PHE A 292 -10.04 10.89 -9.62
C PHE A 292 -8.88 11.16 -10.58
N ALA A 293 -9.05 12.19 -11.41
CA ALA A 293 -7.96 12.74 -12.20
C ALA A 293 -6.89 13.33 -11.25
N TYR A 294 -5.63 13.24 -11.64
CA TYR A 294 -4.52 13.70 -10.80
C TYR A 294 -4.57 15.22 -10.54
N ASP A 295 -5.22 15.97 -11.41
CA ASP A 295 -5.39 17.43 -11.34
C ASP A 295 -6.73 17.87 -10.72
N ILE A 296 -7.41 16.98 -10.02
CA ILE A 296 -8.72 17.23 -9.41
C ILE A 296 -8.71 18.45 -8.47
N SER A 297 -7.59 18.68 -7.76
CA SER A 297 -7.40 19.84 -6.90
C SER A 297 -7.49 21.14 -7.68
N SER A 298 -6.77 21.22 -8.81
CA SER A 298 -6.81 22.38 -9.71
C SER A 298 -8.21 22.59 -10.28
N ALA A 299 -8.89 21.49 -10.64
CA ALA A 299 -10.26 21.54 -11.15
C ALA A 299 -11.26 22.10 -10.11
N ILE A 300 -11.16 21.70 -8.85
CA ILE A 300 -12.00 22.21 -7.76
C ILE A 300 -11.73 23.69 -7.52
N ASN A 301 -10.45 24.09 -7.47
CA ASN A 301 -10.06 25.49 -7.26
C ASN A 301 -10.51 26.39 -8.42
N GLU A 302 -10.38 25.93 -9.67
CA GLU A 302 -10.81 26.68 -10.87
C GLU A 302 -12.33 26.90 -10.87
N LEU A 303 -13.10 25.87 -10.51
CA LEU A 303 -14.55 25.98 -10.42
C LEU A 303 -15.03 26.86 -9.28
N ASN A 304 -14.26 26.94 -8.21
CA ASN A 304 -14.46 27.82 -7.02
C ASN A 304 -15.93 27.89 -6.55
N ASP A 305 -16.59 26.74 -6.45
CA ASP A 305 -18.01 26.64 -6.11
C ASP A 305 -18.18 26.02 -4.72
N SER A 306 -18.54 26.82 -3.73
CA SER A 306 -18.77 26.39 -2.35
C SER A 306 -19.95 25.44 -2.14
N ARG A 307 -20.80 25.30 -3.15
CA ARG A 307 -21.99 24.40 -3.15
C ARG A 307 -21.67 23.06 -3.79
N LEU A 308 -20.41 22.83 -4.23
CA LEU A 308 -19.91 21.57 -4.73
C LEU A 308 -19.18 20.83 -3.62
N GLU A 309 -19.58 19.62 -3.35
CA GLU A 309 -18.85 18.68 -2.49
C GLU A 309 -18.39 17.46 -3.29
N VAL A 310 -17.18 16.99 -3.06
CA VAL A 310 -16.60 15.84 -3.77
C VAL A 310 -16.15 14.80 -2.74
N LEU A 311 -16.73 13.61 -2.83
CA LEU A 311 -16.43 12.49 -1.92
C LEU A 311 -15.97 11.26 -2.69
N VAL A 312 -15.16 10.46 -2.02
CA VAL A 312 -14.60 9.21 -2.54
C VAL A 312 -15.50 8.04 -2.15
N ILE A 313 -15.92 7.25 -3.14
CA ILE A 313 -16.61 5.99 -2.90
C ILE A 313 -15.56 4.99 -2.37
N PRO A 314 -15.82 4.29 -1.23
CA PRO A 314 -14.85 3.36 -0.65
C PRO A 314 -14.36 2.34 -1.67
N PRO A 315 -13.04 2.16 -1.84
CA PRO A 315 -12.47 1.24 -2.84
C PRO A 315 -12.92 -0.22 -2.68
N ASP A 316 -13.21 -0.64 -1.44
CA ASP A 316 -13.66 -1.98 -1.09
C ASP A 316 -15.18 -2.18 -1.19
N LEU A 317 -15.92 -1.14 -1.61
CA LEU A 317 -17.38 -1.21 -1.68
C LEU A 317 -17.87 -2.32 -2.62
N LEU A 318 -17.27 -2.46 -3.80
CA LEU A 318 -17.64 -3.51 -4.75
C LEU A 318 -17.42 -4.92 -4.17
N ASP A 319 -16.36 -5.12 -3.41
CA ASP A 319 -16.11 -6.37 -2.72
C ASP A 319 -17.13 -6.66 -1.62
N LYS A 320 -17.53 -5.63 -0.89
CA LYS A 320 -18.59 -5.73 0.14
C LYS A 320 -19.97 -6.00 -0.45
N LEU A 321 -20.19 -5.64 -1.71
CA LEU A 321 -21.48 -5.82 -2.40
C LEU A 321 -21.62 -7.18 -3.12
N LYS A 322 -20.66 -8.09 -3.03
CA LYS A 322 -20.66 -9.40 -3.73
C LYS A 322 -21.82 -10.34 -3.37
N SER A 323 -22.55 -10.09 -2.28
CA SER A 323 -23.73 -10.88 -1.92
C SER A 323 -24.91 -10.02 -1.48
N LYS A 324 -26.14 -10.46 -1.82
CA LYS A 324 -27.38 -9.80 -1.37
C LYS A 324 -27.53 -9.73 0.14
N ALA A 325 -27.00 -10.73 0.86
CA ALA A 325 -27.04 -10.75 2.31
C ALA A 325 -26.12 -9.67 2.92
N THR A 326 -24.97 -9.43 2.30
CA THR A 326 -24.04 -8.39 2.71
C THR A 326 -24.61 -7.00 2.42
N TYR A 327 -25.23 -6.79 1.26
CA TYR A 327 -25.90 -5.53 0.91
C TYR A 327 -26.94 -5.12 1.95
N LYS A 328 -27.86 -6.04 2.31
CA LYS A 328 -28.88 -5.74 3.32
C LYS A 328 -28.29 -5.37 4.68
N LYS A 329 -27.25 -6.08 5.12
CA LYS A 329 -26.52 -5.75 6.36
C LYS A 329 -25.83 -4.38 6.29
N LEU A 330 -25.31 -3.99 5.14
CA LEU A 330 -24.66 -2.68 4.95
C LEU A 330 -25.68 -1.53 5.01
N VAL A 331 -26.83 -1.69 4.37
CA VAL A 331 -27.94 -0.72 4.45
C VAL A 331 -28.45 -0.59 5.89
N ASP A 332 -28.73 -1.71 6.54
CA ASP A 332 -29.26 -1.73 7.90
C ASP A 332 -28.28 -1.18 8.95
N SER A 333 -26.97 -1.26 8.68
CA SER A 333 -25.94 -0.81 9.61
C SER A 333 -25.55 0.66 9.49
N GLY A 334 -25.86 1.31 8.37
CA GLY A 334 -25.44 2.69 8.10
C GLY A 334 -23.91 2.91 8.13
N LYS A 335 -23.11 1.83 7.99
CA LYS A 335 -21.66 1.84 8.26
C LYS A 335 -20.78 2.14 7.05
N ILE A 336 -21.34 2.49 5.90
CA ILE A 336 -20.53 2.92 4.76
C ILE A 336 -20.29 4.41 4.87
N ARG A 337 -19.02 4.77 5.03
CA ARG A 337 -18.59 6.17 5.01
C ARG A 337 -17.90 6.46 3.69
N PHE A 338 -18.32 7.53 3.07
CA PHE A 338 -17.67 8.10 1.89
C PHE A 338 -16.59 9.03 2.40
N SER A 339 -15.37 8.83 1.95
CA SER A 339 -14.23 9.58 2.47
C SER A 339 -14.13 10.96 1.80
N SER A 340 -13.54 11.89 2.54
CA SER A 340 -13.14 13.18 2.03
C SER A 340 -12.11 13.04 0.91
N LEU A 341 -12.17 13.91 -0.07
CA LEU A 341 -11.10 14.13 -1.02
C LEU A 341 -10.04 15.02 -0.37
N GLN A 342 -8.77 14.60 -0.48
CA GLN A 342 -7.63 15.36 0.01
C GLN A 342 -6.89 15.99 -1.15
N TYR A 343 -6.36 17.18 -0.96
CA TYR A 343 -5.46 17.78 -1.94
C TYR A 343 -4.44 18.74 -1.31
N LEU A 344 -3.31 18.87 -2.00
CA LEU A 344 -2.17 19.68 -1.64
C LEU A 344 -2.20 21.00 -2.39
N THR A 345 -1.81 22.10 -1.72
CA THR A 345 -1.43 23.36 -2.38
C THR A 345 0.03 23.70 -2.10
N ILE A 346 0.66 24.39 -3.05
CA ILE A 346 2.04 24.89 -2.91
C ILE A 346 2.05 26.40 -3.12
N LYS A 347 3.03 27.08 -2.53
CA LYS A 347 3.30 28.48 -2.81
C LYS A 347 3.85 28.61 -4.23
N PRO A 348 3.70 29.79 -4.86
CA PRO A 348 4.33 30.04 -6.16
C PRO A 348 5.82 29.67 -6.13
N ILE A 349 6.28 28.92 -7.14
CA ILE A 349 7.65 28.43 -7.19
C ILE A 349 8.57 29.60 -7.53
N GLU A 350 9.59 29.82 -6.69
CA GLU A 350 10.62 30.80 -6.97
C GLU A 350 11.76 30.17 -7.77
N LYS A 351 12.09 30.80 -8.89
CA LYS A 351 13.16 30.37 -9.80
C LYS A 351 14.33 31.34 -9.71
N ILE A 352 15.46 30.89 -9.23
CA ILE A 352 16.67 31.69 -9.01
C ILE A 352 17.78 31.21 -9.94
N ASN A 353 18.33 32.13 -10.77
CA ASN A 353 19.47 31.81 -11.58
C ASN A 353 20.72 31.62 -10.71
N TYR A 354 21.32 30.45 -10.74
CA TYR A 354 22.52 30.14 -9.96
C TYR A 354 23.79 30.27 -10.78
N SER A 355 23.77 29.79 -12.04
CA SER A 355 24.88 29.88 -13.00
C SER A 355 24.33 29.95 -14.43
N ASP A 356 25.21 29.92 -15.45
CA ASP A 356 24.79 29.88 -16.87
C ASP A 356 24.06 28.56 -17.19
N GLU A 357 24.37 27.46 -16.50
CA GLU A 357 23.82 26.13 -16.74
C GLU A 357 22.80 25.65 -15.69
N LEU A 358 22.79 26.25 -14.49
CA LEU A 358 22.00 25.80 -13.35
C LEU A 358 21.10 26.89 -12.79
N GLU A 359 19.95 26.47 -12.32
CA GLU A 359 19.02 27.29 -11.57
C GLU A 359 18.57 26.57 -10.28
N GLU A 360 18.27 27.34 -9.25
CA GLU A 360 17.69 26.84 -8.00
C GLU A 360 16.17 27.05 -8.02
N LEU A 361 15.44 26.03 -7.70
CA LEU A 361 13.99 26.09 -7.48
C LEU A 361 13.71 26.05 -5.98
N ASN A 362 13.00 27.05 -5.46
CA ASN A 362 12.49 27.05 -4.11
C ASN A 362 11.02 26.67 -4.14
N ILE A 363 10.69 25.53 -3.57
CA ILE A 363 9.35 24.94 -3.56
C ILE A 363 8.90 24.81 -2.12
N SER A 364 7.76 25.41 -1.80
CA SER A 364 7.21 25.37 -0.44
C SER A 364 5.78 24.86 -0.47
N LEU A 365 5.47 23.94 0.44
CA LEU A 365 4.10 23.54 0.72
C LEU A 365 3.34 24.76 1.30
N ASP A 366 2.08 24.89 0.91
CA ASP A 366 1.24 26.00 1.37
C ASP A 366 0.15 25.48 2.31
N ASN A 367 -0.62 24.50 1.84
CA ASN A 367 -1.69 23.92 2.64
C ASN A 367 -1.98 22.48 2.23
N TYR A 368 -2.51 21.69 3.14
CA TYR A 368 -3.06 20.37 2.90
C TYR A 368 -4.53 20.38 3.29
N ILE A 369 -5.41 20.19 2.32
CA ILE A 369 -6.85 20.35 2.48
C ILE A 369 -7.53 18.99 2.56
N LEU A 370 -8.27 18.82 3.63
CA LEU A 370 -9.13 17.66 3.91
C LEU A 370 -10.58 18.17 3.90
N LEU A 371 -11.35 17.84 2.85
CA LEU A 371 -12.68 18.43 2.66
C LEU A 371 -13.74 17.92 3.66
N SER A 372 -13.63 16.68 4.12
CA SER A 372 -14.62 16.09 5.05
C SER A 372 -13.90 15.17 6.06
N PRO A 373 -13.21 15.76 7.06
CA PRO A 373 -12.45 15.00 8.05
C PRO A 373 -13.31 14.03 8.88
N ASP A 374 -14.60 14.35 9.06
CA ASP A 374 -15.56 13.52 9.80
C ASP A 374 -15.81 12.15 9.17
N ASN A 375 -15.53 12.02 7.86
CA ASN A 375 -15.66 10.76 7.11
C ASN A 375 -14.47 9.80 7.27
N ILE A 376 -13.40 10.22 7.95
CA ILE A 376 -12.28 9.34 8.27
C ILE A 376 -12.70 8.41 9.42
N PRO A 377 -12.41 7.09 9.34
CA PRO A 377 -12.85 6.11 10.34
C PRO A 377 -12.00 6.17 11.62
N LEU A 378 -12.04 7.29 12.31
CA LEU A 378 -11.40 7.56 13.60
C LEU A 378 -12.46 7.52 14.72
N ASP A 379 -12.02 7.31 15.96
CA ASP A 379 -12.89 7.51 17.12
C ASP A 379 -13.11 9.02 17.39
N ASP A 380 -14.05 9.34 18.27
CA ASP A 380 -14.47 10.74 18.51
C ASP A 380 -13.34 11.61 19.10
N LYS A 381 -12.42 10.99 19.86
CA LYS A 381 -11.27 11.68 20.44
C LYS A 381 -10.26 12.03 19.35
N ASP A 382 -9.95 11.07 18.49
CA ASP A 382 -8.98 11.24 17.41
C ASP A 382 -9.54 12.16 16.31
N LYS A 383 -10.86 12.16 16.07
CA LYS A 383 -11.51 13.15 15.19
C LYS A 383 -11.35 14.56 15.69
N LYS A 384 -11.55 14.76 17.00
CA LYS A 384 -11.37 16.10 17.59
C LYS A 384 -9.92 16.56 17.50
N ALA A 385 -8.96 15.69 17.78
CA ALA A 385 -7.54 15.98 17.62
C ALA A 385 -7.18 16.31 16.17
N LEU A 386 -7.74 15.56 15.19
CA LEU A 386 -7.58 15.84 13.77
C LEU A 386 -8.12 17.21 13.38
N GLN A 387 -9.31 17.60 13.86
CA GLN A 387 -9.89 18.91 13.59
C GLN A 387 -9.05 20.04 14.18
N GLU A 388 -8.52 19.87 15.39
CA GLU A 388 -7.61 20.85 16.04
C GLU A 388 -6.31 20.98 15.24
N LEU A 389 -5.72 19.87 14.78
CA LEU A 389 -4.51 19.85 13.97
C LEU A 389 -4.74 20.52 12.61
N MET A 390 -5.83 20.20 11.92
CA MET A 390 -6.18 20.83 10.64
C MET A 390 -6.38 22.35 10.75
N ALA A 391 -6.87 22.84 11.89
CA ALA A 391 -7.05 24.26 12.12
C ALA A 391 -5.74 24.99 12.43
N SER A 392 -4.75 24.32 13.03
CA SER A 392 -3.49 24.91 13.48
C SER A 392 -2.34 24.68 12.50
N ASP A 393 -2.15 23.46 12.04
CA ASP A 393 -1.08 23.05 11.12
C ASP A 393 -1.52 21.86 10.23
N PRO A 394 -2.25 22.08 9.14
CA PRO A 394 -2.71 21.04 8.27
C PRO A 394 -1.59 20.30 7.55
N LEU A 395 -0.41 20.91 7.38
CA LEU A 395 0.77 20.27 6.77
C LEU A 395 1.36 19.19 7.66
N ALA A 396 1.10 19.22 8.96
CA ALA A 396 1.49 18.16 9.89
C ALA A 396 0.79 16.82 9.61
N LEU A 397 -0.20 16.75 8.71
CA LEU A 397 -0.77 15.49 8.22
C LEU A 397 0.09 14.79 7.17
N ILE A 398 1.08 15.46 6.61
CA ILE A 398 1.94 14.89 5.56
C ILE A 398 2.95 13.92 6.18
N GLU A 399 2.96 12.71 5.67
CA GLU A 399 3.91 11.66 6.04
C GLU A 399 5.15 11.67 5.15
N TYR A 400 4.96 12.00 3.88
CA TYR A 400 5.99 12.00 2.84
C TYR A 400 5.64 12.99 1.76
N TRP A 401 6.64 13.70 1.23
CA TRP A 401 6.46 14.46 0.00
C TRP A 401 7.73 14.46 -0.86
N SER A 402 7.55 14.74 -2.13
CA SER A 402 8.61 14.65 -3.12
C SER A 402 8.35 15.57 -4.31
N ILE A 403 9.43 15.88 -5.06
CA ILE A 403 9.42 16.82 -6.16
C ILE A 403 9.98 16.14 -7.41
N ASP A 404 9.23 16.28 -8.51
CA ASP A 404 9.70 16.07 -9.87
C ASP A 404 9.78 17.44 -10.56
N PRO A 405 10.98 17.97 -10.79
CA PRO A 405 11.14 19.30 -11.39
C PRO A 405 10.89 19.34 -12.90
N ASP A 406 10.78 18.18 -13.55
CA ASP A 406 10.65 18.04 -15.01
C ASP A 406 9.61 16.97 -15.38
N PHE A 407 8.42 17.07 -14.76
CA PHE A 407 7.37 16.08 -14.93
C PHE A 407 6.87 15.99 -16.38
N ASP A 408 6.92 14.80 -16.94
CA ASP A 408 6.52 14.53 -18.34
C ASP A 408 5.01 14.31 -18.54
N GLY A 409 4.21 14.43 -17.50
CA GLY A 409 2.77 14.19 -17.53
C GLY A 409 2.36 12.71 -17.34
N ILE A 410 3.30 11.78 -17.29
CA ILE A 410 3.07 10.34 -17.22
C ILE A 410 3.75 9.72 -16.00
N THR A 411 5.07 9.88 -15.89
CA THR A 411 5.86 9.23 -14.85
C THR A 411 6.47 10.26 -13.90
N PHE A 412 6.04 10.24 -12.66
CA PHE A 412 6.62 11.07 -11.60
C PHE A 412 7.99 10.51 -11.18
N ARG A 413 9.03 11.34 -11.28
CA ARG A 413 10.41 10.99 -10.90
C ARG A 413 10.83 11.79 -9.68
N SER A 414 10.80 11.18 -8.51
CA SER A 414 11.26 11.81 -7.26
C SER A 414 12.76 12.18 -7.39
N LYS A 415 13.06 13.46 -7.55
CA LYS A 415 14.43 14.00 -7.57
C LYS A 415 14.83 14.56 -6.23
N TRP A 416 13.86 14.94 -5.44
CA TRP A 416 14.01 15.34 -4.05
C TRP A 416 12.84 14.78 -3.25
N GLN A 417 13.06 14.43 -1.99
CA GLN A 417 12.03 13.90 -1.13
C GLN A 417 12.34 14.13 0.35
N ASP A 418 11.28 14.21 1.14
CA ASP A 418 11.34 14.21 2.59
C ASP A 418 10.21 13.37 3.19
N TYR A 419 10.44 12.83 4.38
CA TYR A 419 9.50 11.93 5.07
C TYR A 419 9.67 12.05 6.59
N ARG A 420 8.62 11.75 7.33
CA ARG A 420 8.67 11.68 8.80
C ARG A 420 9.81 10.79 9.26
N GLU A 421 10.39 11.13 10.40
CA GLU A 421 11.58 10.51 10.99
C GLU A 421 12.87 10.77 10.21
N ASN A 422 12.84 11.54 9.13
CA ASN A 422 14.06 12.02 8.50
C ASN A 422 14.64 13.20 9.29
N THR A 423 15.51 12.89 10.24
CA THR A 423 16.16 13.91 11.09
C THR A 423 17.34 14.61 10.41
N ALA A 424 17.68 14.25 9.18
CA ALA A 424 18.80 14.85 8.44
C ALA A 424 18.51 16.30 8.00
N ASN A 425 17.25 16.68 7.84
CA ASN A 425 16.85 17.99 7.32
C ASN A 425 16.78 19.08 8.40
N ASP A 426 16.05 18.83 9.50
CA ASP A 426 15.86 19.84 10.57
C ASP A 426 15.99 19.27 11.99
N GLY A 427 16.21 17.96 12.13
CA GLY A 427 16.38 17.26 13.39
C GLY A 427 15.08 16.87 14.10
N ASP A 428 13.91 17.24 13.58
CA ASP A 428 12.61 16.85 14.15
C ASP A 428 12.02 15.62 13.42
N PRO A 429 11.83 14.49 14.12
CA PRO A 429 11.26 13.28 13.52
C PRO A 429 9.74 13.33 13.35
N LEU A 430 9.04 14.34 13.89
CA LEU A 430 7.59 14.35 13.98
C LEU A 430 6.88 14.95 12.76
N HIS A 431 7.60 15.65 11.90
CA HIS A 431 7.04 16.24 10.67
C HIS A 431 8.02 16.14 9.50
N VAL A 432 7.56 16.52 8.32
CA VAL A 432 8.40 16.75 7.14
C VAL A 432 8.74 18.23 7.07
N ILE A 433 9.87 18.60 6.46
CA ILE A 433 10.14 20.02 6.18
C ILE A 433 9.16 20.53 5.11
N TYR A 434 8.70 21.77 5.25
CA TYR A 434 7.68 22.37 4.38
C TYR A 434 8.26 23.12 3.18
N SER A 435 9.58 23.22 3.07
CA SER A 435 10.25 23.91 1.99
C SER A 435 11.48 23.15 1.54
N ALA A 436 11.68 23.11 0.23
CA ALA A 436 12.82 22.45 -0.41
C ALA A 436 13.51 23.38 -1.40
N LYS A 437 14.84 23.25 -1.50
CA LYS A 437 15.67 23.89 -2.51
C LYS A 437 16.32 22.84 -3.36
N ILE A 438 16.10 22.90 -4.67
CA ILE A 438 16.66 21.91 -5.58
C ILE A 438 17.42 22.61 -6.71
N MET A 439 18.61 22.07 -7.02
CA MET A 439 19.41 22.52 -8.14
C MET A 439 19.07 21.72 -9.38
N VAL A 440 18.73 22.40 -10.46
CA VAL A 440 18.33 21.76 -11.72
C VAL A 440 19.00 22.44 -12.92
N PRO A 441 19.18 21.74 -14.05
CA PRO A 441 19.63 22.37 -15.30
C PRO A 441 18.65 23.46 -15.73
N LYS A 442 19.17 24.58 -16.21
CA LYS A 442 18.38 25.73 -16.63
C LYS A 442 17.48 25.37 -17.81
N LYS A 443 16.23 25.79 -17.75
CA LYS A 443 15.22 25.62 -18.80
C LYS A 443 14.34 26.85 -18.93
N GLU A 444 13.89 27.17 -20.15
CA GLU A 444 12.94 28.26 -20.39
C GLU A 444 11.57 27.95 -19.77
N LYS A 445 11.11 26.70 -19.94
CA LYS A 445 9.85 26.21 -19.41
C LYS A 445 10.02 24.83 -18.82
N ARG A 446 9.36 24.58 -17.72
CA ARG A 446 9.28 23.26 -17.08
C ARG A 446 7.96 23.07 -16.37
N VAL A 447 7.55 21.82 -16.22
CA VAL A 447 6.43 21.44 -15.36
C VAL A 447 7.01 20.84 -14.10
N VAL A 448 6.86 21.54 -12.99
CA VAL A 448 7.20 21.02 -11.67
C VAL A 448 5.98 20.29 -11.12
N CYS A 449 6.18 19.07 -10.64
CA CYS A 449 5.14 18.30 -9.97
C CYS A 449 5.57 18.01 -8.53
N VAL A 450 4.69 18.30 -7.59
CA VAL A 450 4.87 18.00 -6.16
C VAL A 450 3.85 16.96 -5.77
N LYS A 451 4.32 15.89 -5.13
CA LYS A 451 3.49 14.80 -4.64
C LYS A 451 3.62 14.68 -3.13
N ALA A 452 2.51 14.59 -2.43
CA ALA A 452 2.46 14.31 -1.00
C ALA A 452 1.63 13.07 -0.70
N VAL A 453 1.96 12.42 0.40
CA VAL A 453 1.22 11.30 0.97
C VAL A 453 0.97 11.62 2.43
N ASP A 454 -0.27 11.53 2.86
CA ASP A 454 -0.64 11.80 4.25
C ASP A 454 -0.49 10.57 5.16
N VAL A 455 -0.67 10.79 6.45
CA VAL A 455 -0.60 9.75 7.50
C VAL A 455 -1.66 8.64 7.33
N PHE A 456 -2.68 8.85 6.49
CA PHE A 456 -3.70 7.87 6.16
C PHE A 456 -3.36 7.10 4.86
N GLY A 457 -2.25 7.44 4.19
CA GLY A 457 -1.80 6.84 2.94
C GLY A 457 -2.51 7.36 1.69
N PHE A 458 -3.20 8.51 1.76
CA PHE A 458 -3.76 9.16 0.57
C PHE A 458 -2.69 9.98 -0.14
N GLU A 459 -2.70 9.91 -1.46
CA GLU A 459 -1.76 10.62 -2.32
C GLU A 459 -2.42 11.83 -2.97
N SER A 460 -1.74 12.96 -2.93
CA SER A 460 -2.13 14.19 -3.59
C SER A 460 -0.99 14.72 -4.45
N MET A 461 -1.32 15.29 -5.60
CA MET A 461 -0.34 15.88 -6.51
C MET A 461 -0.80 17.27 -6.94
N VAL A 462 0.17 18.17 -7.08
CA VAL A 462 -0.02 19.50 -7.67
C VAL A 462 1.04 19.75 -8.72
N LYS A 463 0.67 20.43 -9.81
CA LYS A 463 1.58 20.79 -10.91
C LYS A 463 1.57 22.30 -11.12
N GLU A 464 2.75 22.84 -11.41
CA GLU A 464 2.93 24.24 -11.80
C GLU A 464 3.86 24.31 -13.00
N GLU A 465 3.48 25.11 -14.00
CA GLU A 465 4.32 25.42 -15.17
C GLU A 465 5.05 26.73 -14.90
N ILE A 466 6.39 26.69 -14.94
CA ILE A 466 7.25 27.84 -14.64
C ILE A 466 8.27 28.10 -15.75
#